data_3d845f60bb0950a9a08ad52bfb25a1cd
#
_entry.id   3d845f60bb0950a9a08ad52bfb25a1cd
#
_cell.length_a   1.000
_cell.length_b   1.000
_cell.length_c   1.000
_cell.angle_alpha   90.00
_cell.angle_beta   90.00
_cell.angle_gamma   90.00
#
_symmetry.space_group_name_H-M   'P 1'
#
loop_
_entity.id
_entity.type
_entity.pdbx_description
1 polymer ?
#
loop_
_entity_poly.entity_id
_entity_poly.type
_entity_poly.pdbx_seq_one_letter_code
_entity_poly.pdbx_strand_id
1 'polypeptide(L)'
;INGGVDEKSHEQCGPNYAPITSEYLNYDEVLPKYVQMLDWLAGLYVNVLNLIQYMHDKYYYEEAEMALIDTDVRRTFATGIAGFSHVIDSLSAIKYAKVKVVRDETGLATGYEVEGDFPKYGNDDDRADEIGVWLLRTFLEMIKKRHTYRNSEATTSILTITSNVVYGKYTGALPDGRAAFTPFAPGANPSYGAEQNGLLASLNSVAKLPYHWALDGISNTQTINPEALGHSEEERKENLVQVMDGYFDQGAHHLNVNVFGKEKLLDAMEHPEKEEYANFTIRVSGYAVKFIDLTREQQMDVISVSYTHLRAHE
;
A
#
# COMPACT_ATOMS: atom_id res chain seq x y z
N ILE A 1 0.35 -18.30 -8.46
CA ILE A 1 1.44 -19.28 -8.57
C ILE A 1 0.94 -20.67 -8.14
N ASN A 2 0.41 -20.82 -6.94
CA ASN A 2 0.04 -22.10 -6.32
C ASN A 2 -1.35 -22.64 -6.70
N GLY A 3 -1.98 -22.19 -7.78
CA GLY A 3 -3.28 -22.72 -8.22
C GLY A 3 -4.45 -22.48 -7.25
N GLY A 4 -4.37 -21.45 -6.41
CA GLY A 4 -5.38 -21.12 -5.39
C GLY A 4 -5.16 -21.80 -4.03
N VAL A 5 -4.07 -22.53 -3.86
CA VAL A 5 -3.68 -23.17 -2.58
C VAL A 5 -2.87 -22.18 -1.75
N ASP A 6 -3.26 -22.00 -0.51
CA ASP A 6 -2.52 -21.17 0.47
C ASP A 6 -1.26 -21.90 0.97
N GLU A 7 -0.13 -21.22 0.96
CA GLU A 7 1.16 -21.82 1.33
C GLU A 7 1.26 -22.17 2.82
N LYS A 8 0.49 -21.51 3.68
CA LYS A 8 0.57 -21.71 5.13
C LYS A 8 -0.36 -22.80 5.63
N SER A 9 -1.61 -22.81 5.15
CA SER A 9 -2.61 -23.81 5.55
C SER A 9 -2.62 -25.06 4.67
N HIS A 10 -2.02 -24.98 3.48
CA HIS A 10 -2.07 -26.01 2.42
C HIS A 10 -3.50 -26.31 1.93
N GLU A 11 -4.44 -25.40 2.19
CA GLU A 11 -5.84 -25.55 1.80
C GLU A 11 -6.15 -24.76 0.52
N GLN A 12 -7.16 -25.21 -0.22
CA GLN A 12 -7.67 -24.52 -1.39
C GLN A 12 -8.51 -23.31 -0.95
N CYS A 13 -7.91 -22.12 -0.93
CA CYS A 13 -8.55 -20.88 -0.50
C CYS A 13 -9.08 -20.01 -1.66
N GLY A 14 -8.56 -20.21 -2.86
CA GLY A 14 -8.98 -19.53 -4.09
C GLY A 14 -9.60 -20.47 -5.12
N PRO A 15 -9.98 -19.95 -6.30
CA PRO A 15 -10.41 -20.79 -7.42
C PRO A 15 -9.32 -21.78 -7.80
N ASN A 16 -9.73 -23.00 -8.10
CA ASN A 16 -8.79 -24.01 -8.59
C ASN A 16 -8.43 -23.73 -10.07
N TYR A 17 -7.16 -23.50 -10.34
CA TYR A 17 -6.60 -23.35 -11.68
C TYR A 17 -5.21 -23.99 -11.76
N ALA A 18 -4.71 -24.25 -12.98
CA ALA A 18 -3.41 -24.86 -13.16
C ALA A 18 -2.29 -24.01 -12.49
N PRO A 19 -1.54 -24.57 -11.54
CA PRO A 19 -0.43 -23.86 -10.92
C PRO A 19 0.67 -23.55 -11.94
N ILE A 20 1.49 -22.54 -11.66
CA ILE A 20 2.72 -22.28 -12.40
C ILE A 20 3.80 -23.19 -11.81
N THR A 21 4.33 -24.09 -12.61
CA THR A 21 5.32 -25.10 -12.18
C THR A 21 6.74 -24.81 -12.69
N SER A 22 6.91 -23.80 -13.53
CA SER A 22 8.22 -23.38 -14.05
C SER A 22 9.17 -22.96 -12.92
N GLU A 23 10.47 -23.17 -13.15
CA GLU A 23 11.52 -22.76 -12.21
C GLU A 23 11.62 -21.23 -12.14
N TYR A 24 11.45 -20.55 -13.27
CA TYR A 24 11.44 -19.09 -13.37
C TYR A 24 10.07 -18.59 -13.79
N LEU A 25 9.64 -17.46 -13.22
CA LEU A 25 8.37 -16.85 -13.58
C LEU A 25 8.47 -16.18 -14.96
N ASN A 26 7.43 -16.33 -15.76
CA ASN A 26 7.25 -15.67 -17.04
C ASN A 26 6.11 -14.65 -16.93
N TYR A 27 6.35 -13.39 -17.32
CA TYR A 27 5.38 -12.31 -17.21
C TYR A 27 4.09 -12.62 -17.99
N ASP A 28 4.21 -13.14 -19.21
CA ASP A 28 3.04 -13.44 -20.07
C ASP A 28 2.21 -14.64 -19.56
N GLU A 29 2.78 -15.49 -18.71
CA GLU A 29 2.06 -16.55 -18.02
C GLU A 29 1.44 -16.07 -16.70
N VAL A 30 2.18 -15.27 -15.92
CA VAL A 30 1.75 -14.82 -14.59
C VAL A 30 0.64 -13.78 -14.68
N LEU A 31 0.78 -12.78 -15.56
CA LEU A 31 -0.15 -11.65 -15.62
C LEU A 31 -1.61 -12.07 -15.88
N PRO A 32 -1.92 -12.95 -16.85
CA PRO A 32 -3.31 -13.41 -17.06
C PRO A 32 -3.90 -14.13 -15.84
N LYS A 33 -3.10 -14.96 -15.16
CA LYS A 33 -3.54 -15.66 -13.94
C LYS A 33 -3.77 -14.69 -12.79
N TYR A 34 -2.90 -13.68 -12.63
CA TYR A 34 -3.08 -12.62 -11.65
C TYR A 34 -4.37 -11.84 -11.90
N VAL A 35 -4.63 -11.44 -13.14
CA VAL A 35 -5.86 -10.73 -13.54
C VAL A 35 -7.10 -11.58 -13.25
N GLN A 36 -7.06 -12.89 -13.55
CA GLN A 36 -8.15 -13.80 -13.25
C GLN A 36 -8.43 -13.90 -11.74
N MET A 37 -7.37 -13.99 -10.93
CA MET A 37 -7.51 -14.00 -9.47
C MET A 37 -8.01 -12.68 -8.92
N LEU A 38 -7.55 -11.56 -9.47
CA LEU A 38 -7.99 -10.24 -9.07
C LEU A 38 -9.48 -10.02 -9.38
N ASP A 39 -9.96 -10.51 -10.54
CA ASP A 39 -11.38 -10.45 -10.88
C ASP A 39 -12.24 -11.31 -9.94
N TRP A 40 -11.80 -12.53 -9.61
CA TRP A 40 -12.46 -13.36 -8.62
C TRP A 40 -12.50 -12.68 -7.25
N LEU A 41 -11.36 -12.14 -6.79
CA LEU A 41 -11.26 -11.43 -5.52
C LEU A 41 -12.17 -10.22 -5.47
N ALA A 42 -12.25 -9.43 -6.55
CA ALA A 42 -13.15 -8.29 -6.66
C ALA A 42 -14.62 -8.73 -6.50
N GLY A 43 -15.01 -9.89 -7.06
CA GLY A 43 -16.33 -10.46 -6.87
C GLY A 43 -16.62 -10.87 -5.43
N LEU A 44 -15.68 -11.57 -4.81
CA LEU A 44 -15.78 -11.96 -3.39
C LEU A 44 -15.86 -10.72 -2.49
N TYR A 45 -15.00 -9.73 -2.72
CA TYR A 45 -14.94 -8.49 -1.95
C TYR A 45 -16.26 -7.72 -1.99
N VAL A 46 -16.82 -7.51 -3.20
CA VAL A 46 -18.11 -6.83 -3.35
C VAL A 46 -19.23 -7.63 -2.65
N ASN A 47 -19.26 -8.96 -2.79
CA ASN A 47 -20.29 -9.78 -2.13
C ASN A 47 -20.22 -9.68 -0.61
N VAL A 48 -19.01 -9.71 -0.02
CA VAL A 48 -18.82 -9.56 1.42
C VAL A 48 -19.25 -8.16 1.89
N LEU A 49 -18.84 -7.11 1.18
CA LEU A 49 -19.23 -5.74 1.50
C LEU A 49 -20.74 -5.52 1.34
N ASN A 50 -21.38 -6.09 0.32
CA ASN A 50 -22.85 -6.04 0.16
C ASN A 50 -23.55 -6.64 1.39
N LEU A 51 -23.05 -7.77 1.91
CA LEU A 51 -23.59 -8.39 3.10
C LEU A 51 -23.39 -7.49 4.34
N ILE A 52 -22.22 -6.92 4.50
CA ILE A 52 -21.89 -6.00 5.60
C ILE A 52 -22.81 -4.77 5.55
N GLN A 53 -22.95 -4.13 4.39
CA GLN A 53 -23.83 -2.98 4.20
C GLN A 53 -25.30 -3.32 4.49
N TYR A 54 -25.77 -4.48 4.01
CA TYR A 54 -27.13 -4.97 4.33
C TYR A 54 -27.32 -5.16 5.84
N MET A 55 -26.34 -5.73 6.53
CA MET A 55 -26.43 -5.96 7.98
C MET A 55 -26.43 -4.66 8.78
N HIS A 56 -25.62 -3.67 8.35
CA HIS A 56 -25.62 -2.34 8.97
C HIS A 56 -26.97 -1.65 8.77
N ASP A 57 -27.47 -1.60 7.54
CA ASP A 57 -28.74 -0.97 7.23
C ASP A 57 -29.91 -1.63 8.00
N LYS A 58 -29.89 -2.96 8.12
CA LYS A 58 -30.91 -3.70 8.84
C LYS A 58 -30.98 -3.36 10.34
N TYR A 59 -29.85 -3.12 10.99
CA TYR A 59 -29.77 -2.97 12.44
C TYR A 59 -29.54 -1.54 12.90
N TYR A 60 -28.99 -0.66 12.05
CA TYR A 60 -28.62 0.71 12.42
C TYR A 60 -29.47 1.78 11.72
N TYR A 61 -30.45 1.39 10.90
CA TYR A 61 -31.37 2.31 10.22
C TYR A 61 -30.67 3.40 9.40
N GLU A 62 -29.57 3.05 8.74
CA GLU A 62 -28.74 4.00 7.97
C GLU A 62 -29.59 4.83 7.00
N GLU A 63 -30.55 4.20 6.32
CA GLU A 63 -31.44 4.91 5.39
C GLU A 63 -32.31 5.95 6.09
N ALA A 64 -32.80 5.66 7.28
CA ALA A 64 -33.61 6.60 8.04
C ALA A 64 -32.78 7.78 8.54
N GLU A 65 -31.56 7.54 8.97
CA GLU A 65 -30.63 8.60 9.39
C GLU A 65 -30.24 9.49 8.22
N MET A 66 -29.94 8.91 7.06
CA MET A 66 -29.61 9.66 5.86
C MET A 66 -30.78 10.53 5.39
N ALA A 67 -32.00 10.04 5.45
CA ALA A 67 -33.19 10.80 5.07
C ALA A 67 -33.46 12.02 5.98
N LEU A 68 -32.95 12.01 7.20
CA LEU A 68 -33.03 13.14 8.13
C LEU A 68 -31.95 14.19 7.90
N ILE A 69 -30.85 13.81 7.28
CA ILE A 69 -29.65 14.66 7.10
C ILE A 69 -29.64 15.26 5.70
N ASP A 70 -29.98 14.48 4.68
CA ASP A 70 -29.86 14.87 3.29
C ASP A 70 -31.11 14.47 2.48
N THR A 71 -31.58 15.39 1.63
CA THR A 71 -32.70 15.17 0.73
C THR A 71 -32.32 14.46 -0.57
N ASP A 72 -31.01 14.50 -0.93
CA ASP A 72 -30.45 13.84 -2.09
C ASP A 72 -29.30 12.93 -1.68
N VAL A 73 -29.64 11.72 -1.29
CA VAL A 73 -28.69 10.76 -0.73
C VAL A 73 -27.86 10.13 -1.84
N ARG A 74 -26.59 10.56 -1.99
CA ARG A 74 -25.58 9.90 -2.79
C ARG A 74 -24.89 8.82 -1.97
N ARG A 75 -25.06 7.56 -2.38
CA ARG A 75 -24.38 6.43 -1.73
C ARG A 75 -23.11 6.09 -2.47
N THR A 76 -22.02 5.98 -1.72
CA THR A 76 -20.74 5.44 -2.19
C THR A 76 -20.53 4.04 -1.63
N PHE A 77 -19.77 3.25 -2.35
CA PHE A 77 -19.39 1.89 -1.96
C PHE A 77 -17.86 1.84 -1.95
N ALA A 78 -17.28 2.16 -0.80
CA ALA A 78 -15.85 2.31 -0.63
C ALA A 78 -15.14 0.95 -0.63
N THR A 79 -14.15 0.82 -1.50
CA THR A 79 -13.22 -0.32 -1.53
C THR A 79 -11.81 0.17 -1.24
N GLY A 80 -10.88 -0.73 -0.90
CA GLY A 80 -9.51 -0.35 -0.58
C GLY A 80 -8.49 -1.37 -1.05
N ILE A 81 -7.28 -0.86 -1.33
CA ILE A 81 -6.12 -1.66 -1.76
C ILE A 81 -5.04 -1.57 -0.69
N ALA A 82 -4.52 -2.73 -0.27
CA ALA A 82 -3.32 -2.87 0.55
C ALA A 82 -2.25 -3.65 -0.20
N GLY A 83 -0.97 -3.37 0.04
CA GLY A 83 0.15 -4.02 -0.65
C GLY A 83 0.36 -3.54 -2.09
N PHE A 84 -0.11 -2.34 -2.41
CA PHE A 84 -0.11 -1.77 -3.75
C PHE A 84 1.29 -1.74 -4.39
N SER A 85 2.28 -1.17 -3.70
CA SER A 85 3.67 -1.09 -4.19
C SER A 85 4.31 -2.47 -4.37
N HIS A 86 4.00 -3.42 -3.51
CA HIS A 86 4.52 -4.79 -3.61
C HIS A 86 4.01 -5.53 -4.86
N VAL A 87 2.78 -5.27 -5.29
CA VAL A 87 2.26 -5.83 -6.55
C VAL A 87 2.97 -5.19 -7.74
N ILE A 88 3.17 -3.88 -7.72
CA ILE A 88 3.91 -3.16 -8.77
C ILE A 88 5.32 -3.73 -8.92
N ASP A 89 6.05 -3.79 -7.81
CA ASP A 89 7.44 -4.25 -7.79
C ASP A 89 7.54 -5.74 -8.16
N SER A 90 6.58 -6.58 -7.73
CA SER A 90 6.53 -7.99 -8.12
C SER A 90 6.30 -8.18 -9.62
N LEU A 91 5.36 -7.46 -10.21
CA LEU A 91 5.12 -7.52 -11.66
C LEU A 91 6.29 -6.94 -12.45
N SER A 92 6.93 -5.88 -11.94
CA SER A 92 8.14 -5.31 -12.51
C SER A 92 9.31 -6.29 -12.45
N ALA A 93 9.54 -6.94 -11.30
CA ALA A 93 10.59 -7.96 -11.16
C ALA A 93 10.41 -9.11 -12.15
N ILE A 94 9.18 -9.64 -12.27
CA ILE A 94 8.87 -10.72 -13.22
C ILE A 94 9.07 -10.29 -14.67
N LYS A 95 8.82 -9.01 -14.98
CA LYS A 95 8.92 -8.47 -16.36
C LYS A 95 10.35 -8.13 -16.77
N TYR A 96 11.17 -7.61 -15.85
CA TYR A 96 12.45 -7.00 -16.17
C TYR A 96 13.67 -7.73 -15.59
N ALA A 97 13.47 -8.61 -14.60
CA ALA A 97 14.51 -9.44 -14.01
C ALA A 97 14.22 -10.93 -14.20
N LYS A 98 14.99 -11.80 -13.56
CA LYS A 98 14.72 -13.22 -13.47
C LYS A 98 14.27 -13.57 -12.07
N VAL A 99 13.06 -14.07 -11.93
CA VAL A 99 12.50 -14.46 -10.64
C VAL A 99 12.40 -15.98 -10.59
N LYS A 100 13.27 -16.59 -9.78
CA LYS A 100 13.27 -18.01 -9.51
C LYS A 100 12.29 -18.33 -8.39
N VAL A 101 11.51 -19.39 -8.55
CA VAL A 101 10.54 -19.84 -7.56
C VAL A 101 11.19 -20.86 -6.63
N VAL A 102 11.18 -20.56 -5.33
CA VAL A 102 11.57 -21.51 -4.29
C VAL A 102 10.33 -22.28 -3.84
N ARG A 103 10.40 -23.61 -3.86
CA ARG A 103 9.26 -24.49 -3.53
C ARG A 103 9.59 -25.38 -2.35
N ASP A 104 8.57 -25.70 -1.58
CA ASP A 104 8.66 -26.69 -0.52
C ASP A 104 8.58 -28.14 -1.07
N GLU A 105 8.59 -29.11 -0.18
CA GLU A 105 8.53 -30.56 -0.50
C GLU A 105 7.21 -30.96 -1.18
N THR A 106 6.15 -30.16 -1.04
CA THR A 106 4.83 -30.38 -1.67
C THR A 106 4.73 -29.75 -3.05
N GLY A 107 5.74 -28.94 -3.45
CA GLY A 107 5.78 -28.21 -4.70
C GLY A 107 5.13 -26.83 -4.64
N LEU A 108 4.65 -26.39 -3.46
CA LEU A 108 4.12 -25.03 -3.29
C LEU A 108 5.24 -24.00 -3.31
N ALA A 109 5.01 -22.89 -3.98
CA ALA A 109 5.91 -21.75 -3.96
C ALA A 109 5.82 -21.07 -2.57
N THR A 110 6.95 -21.00 -1.89
CA THR A 110 7.11 -20.42 -0.53
C THR A 110 8.13 -19.31 -0.49
N GLY A 111 8.84 -19.05 -1.60
CA GLY A 111 9.83 -18.00 -1.70
C GLY A 111 10.21 -17.67 -3.13
N TYR A 112 10.96 -16.60 -3.29
CA TYR A 112 11.46 -16.12 -4.60
C TYR A 112 12.88 -15.60 -4.46
N GLU A 113 13.72 -15.94 -5.44
CA GLU A 113 15.06 -15.39 -5.61
C GLU A 113 15.06 -14.50 -6.86
N VAL A 114 15.47 -13.24 -6.70
CA VAL A 114 15.48 -12.28 -7.81
C VAL A 114 16.91 -12.07 -8.29
N GLU A 115 17.16 -12.35 -9.56
CA GLU A 115 18.44 -12.16 -10.22
C GLU A 115 18.37 -10.98 -11.18
N GLY A 116 19.22 -9.98 -10.97
CA GLY A 116 19.29 -8.74 -11.77
C GLY A 116 18.44 -7.61 -11.19
N ASP A 117 18.62 -6.43 -11.79
CA ASP A 117 17.92 -5.21 -11.40
C ASP A 117 16.61 -5.06 -12.18
N PHE A 118 15.64 -4.42 -11.54
CA PHE A 118 14.35 -4.09 -12.16
C PHE A 118 13.86 -2.71 -11.69
N PRO A 119 13.03 -2.02 -12.50
CA PRO A 119 12.44 -0.76 -12.11
C PRO A 119 11.56 -0.94 -10.87
N LYS A 120 11.77 -0.13 -9.83
CA LYS A 120 10.98 -0.16 -8.61
C LYS A 120 10.13 1.09 -8.49
N TYR A 121 8.92 0.92 -8.02
CA TYR A 121 7.99 2.01 -7.74
C TYR A 121 8.57 2.95 -6.67
N GLY A 122 8.36 4.27 -6.86
CA GLY A 122 8.91 5.30 -5.98
C GLY A 122 10.24 5.89 -6.44
N ASN A 123 10.64 5.66 -7.70
CA ASN A 123 11.89 6.17 -8.28
C ASN A 123 11.67 7.06 -9.51
N ASP A 124 10.43 7.51 -9.75
CA ASP A 124 10.04 8.29 -10.92
C ASP A 124 10.34 7.57 -12.26
N ASP A 125 10.21 6.24 -12.24
CA ASP A 125 10.44 5.39 -13.41
C ASP A 125 9.10 4.92 -14.00
N ASP A 126 8.76 5.42 -15.18
CA ASP A 126 7.49 5.14 -15.85
C ASP A 126 7.24 3.64 -16.06
N ARG A 127 8.30 2.83 -16.19
CA ARG A 127 8.18 1.38 -16.37
C ARG A 127 7.53 0.69 -15.15
N ALA A 128 7.76 1.20 -13.94
CA ALA A 128 7.13 0.75 -12.72
C ALA A 128 5.82 1.52 -12.44
N ASP A 129 5.84 2.85 -12.61
CA ASP A 129 4.71 3.73 -12.28
C ASP A 129 3.48 3.42 -13.14
N GLU A 130 3.65 3.09 -14.44
CA GLU A 130 2.57 2.66 -15.33
C GLU A 130 1.90 1.35 -14.89
N ILE A 131 2.64 0.43 -14.24
CA ILE A 131 2.06 -0.77 -13.65
C ILE A 131 1.10 -0.38 -12.52
N GLY A 132 1.45 0.62 -11.71
CA GLY A 132 0.59 1.14 -10.65
C GLY A 132 -0.69 1.78 -11.20
N VAL A 133 -0.57 2.61 -12.23
CA VAL A 133 -1.73 3.20 -12.93
C VAL A 133 -2.64 2.12 -13.49
N TRP A 134 -2.06 1.12 -14.17
CA TRP A 134 -2.80 -0.02 -14.70
C TRP A 134 -3.50 -0.84 -13.60
N LEU A 135 -2.83 -1.10 -12.49
CA LEU A 135 -3.36 -1.89 -11.38
C LEU A 135 -4.59 -1.23 -10.75
N LEU A 136 -4.48 0.06 -10.43
CA LEU A 136 -5.57 0.84 -9.84
C LEU A 136 -6.79 0.84 -10.76
N ARG A 137 -6.58 1.15 -12.04
CA ARG A 137 -7.64 1.15 -13.05
C ARG A 137 -8.30 -0.21 -13.16
N THR A 138 -7.51 -1.26 -13.33
CA THR A 138 -7.99 -2.62 -13.55
C THR A 138 -8.84 -3.10 -12.37
N PHE A 139 -8.38 -2.86 -11.14
CA PHE A 139 -9.14 -3.23 -9.94
C PHE A 139 -10.49 -2.49 -9.86
N LEU A 140 -10.49 -1.18 -10.04
CA LEU A 140 -11.72 -0.39 -10.00
C LEU A 140 -12.71 -0.80 -11.09
N GLU A 141 -12.23 -1.06 -12.31
CA GLU A 141 -13.08 -1.56 -13.40
C GLU A 141 -13.70 -2.93 -13.07
N MET A 142 -12.96 -3.80 -12.38
CA MET A 142 -13.49 -5.09 -11.90
C MET A 142 -14.55 -4.90 -10.82
N ILE A 143 -14.37 -3.99 -9.88
CA ILE A 143 -15.39 -3.64 -8.88
C ILE A 143 -16.65 -3.08 -9.55
N LYS A 144 -16.50 -2.14 -10.48
CA LYS A 144 -17.63 -1.49 -11.19
C LYS A 144 -18.46 -2.44 -12.04
N LYS A 145 -17.95 -3.59 -12.43
CA LYS A 145 -18.72 -4.63 -13.15
C LYS A 145 -19.75 -5.34 -12.26
N ARG A 146 -19.70 -5.15 -10.95
CA ARG A 146 -20.50 -5.89 -9.98
C ARG A 146 -21.62 -5.03 -9.40
N HIS A 147 -22.69 -5.69 -9.02
CA HIS A 147 -23.80 -5.04 -8.36
C HIS A 147 -23.46 -4.69 -6.92
N THR A 148 -23.55 -3.42 -6.56
CA THR A 148 -23.32 -2.89 -5.23
C THR A 148 -24.63 -2.72 -4.46
N TYR A 149 -24.58 -2.82 -3.14
CA TYR A 149 -25.73 -2.65 -2.28
C TYR A 149 -26.42 -1.31 -2.55
N ARG A 150 -27.75 -1.35 -2.80
CA ARG A 150 -28.58 -0.19 -3.13
C ARG A 150 -28.09 0.63 -4.32
N ASN A 151 -27.44 0.00 -5.28
CA ASN A 151 -26.85 0.66 -6.46
C ASN A 151 -25.88 1.80 -6.09
N SER A 152 -25.14 1.64 -5.00
CA SER A 152 -24.13 2.60 -4.58
C SER A 152 -23.04 2.75 -5.61
N GLU A 153 -22.50 3.96 -5.76
CA GLU A 153 -21.36 4.24 -6.66
C GLU A 153 -20.08 3.61 -6.09
N ALA A 154 -19.46 2.72 -6.86
CA ALA A 154 -18.21 2.09 -6.46
C ALA A 154 -17.05 3.09 -6.47
N THR A 155 -16.38 3.23 -5.33
CA THR A 155 -15.20 4.05 -5.13
C THR A 155 -14.04 3.18 -4.60
N THR A 156 -12.82 3.70 -4.65
CA THR A 156 -11.67 2.99 -4.12
C THR A 156 -10.65 3.93 -3.50
N SER A 157 -9.84 3.38 -2.61
CA SER A 157 -8.68 4.03 -1.99
C SER A 157 -7.42 3.17 -2.08
N ILE A 158 -6.28 3.81 -1.99
CA ILE A 158 -5.01 3.17 -1.65
C ILE A 158 -4.62 3.72 -0.27
N LEU A 159 -5.16 3.11 0.77
CA LEU A 159 -5.04 3.59 2.12
C LEU A 159 -4.96 2.42 3.10
N THR A 160 -3.94 2.45 3.95
CA THR A 160 -3.82 1.58 5.12
C THR A 160 -3.47 2.46 6.32
N ILE A 161 -4.10 2.24 7.47
CA ILE A 161 -3.80 3.01 8.68
C ILE A 161 -2.62 2.33 9.39
N THR A 162 -2.79 1.22 10.02
CA THR A 162 -1.74 0.34 10.56
C THR A 162 -1.97 -1.10 10.12
N SER A 163 -3.00 -1.31 9.32
CA SER A 163 -3.43 -2.62 8.82
C SER A 163 -2.44 -3.26 7.85
N ASN A 164 -1.56 -2.46 7.22
CA ASN A 164 -0.45 -2.96 6.41
C ASN A 164 0.44 -3.95 7.17
N VAL A 165 0.67 -3.73 8.46
CA VAL A 165 1.42 -4.65 9.33
C VAL A 165 0.67 -5.98 9.48
N VAL A 166 -0.63 -5.91 9.76
CA VAL A 166 -1.47 -7.11 9.94
C VAL A 166 -1.58 -7.91 8.63
N TYR A 167 -1.88 -7.24 7.51
CA TYR A 167 -1.97 -7.89 6.20
C TYR A 167 -0.65 -8.55 5.79
N GLY A 168 0.47 -7.86 6.05
CA GLY A 168 1.80 -8.40 5.80
C GLY A 168 2.09 -9.69 6.57
N LYS A 169 1.67 -9.77 7.84
CA LYS A 169 1.82 -10.98 8.68
C LYS A 169 1.07 -12.22 8.15
N TYR A 170 0.04 -12.00 7.35
CA TYR A 170 -0.76 -13.09 6.76
C TYR A 170 -0.43 -13.33 5.28
N THR A 171 0.59 -12.67 4.75
CA THR A 171 0.98 -12.83 3.34
C THR A 171 2.36 -13.46 3.23
N GLY A 172 2.47 -14.49 2.39
CA GLY A 172 3.72 -15.18 2.08
C GLY A 172 4.75 -14.30 1.38
N ALA A 173 5.87 -14.89 0.95
CA ALA A 173 6.88 -14.18 0.18
C ALA A 173 6.35 -13.69 -1.17
N LEU A 174 6.91 -12.61 -1.68
CA LEU A 174 6.49 -12.00 -2.95
C LEU A 174 7.66 -11.92 -3.95
N PRO A 175 7.35 -11.91 -5.26
CA PRO A 175 8.35 -11.86 -6.32
C PRO A 175 9.23 -10.60 -6.36
N ASP A 176 8.87 -9.53 -5.63
CA ASP A 176 9.69 -8.32 -5.45
C ASP A 176 10.88 -8.53 -4.49
N GLY A 177 11.01 -9.70 -3.88
CA GLY A 177 11.99 -10.03 -2.87
C GLY A 177 11.52 -9.80 -1.43
N ARG A 178 10.26 -9.41 -1.22
CA ARG A 178 9.68 -9.29 0.12
C ARG A 178 9.64 -10.66 0.81
N ALA A 179 10.19 -10.71 2.02
CA ALA A 179 10.13 -11.92 2.84
C ALA A 179 8.71 -12.21 3.32
N ALA A 180 8.38 -13.48 3.47
CA ALA A 180 7.10 -13.93 4.02
C ALA A 180 6.84 -13.30 5.40
N PHE A 181 5.58 -12.95 5.65
CA PHE A 181 5.08 -12.49 6.94
C PHE A 181 5.66 -11.17 7.46
N THR A 182 6.34 -10.41 6.60
CA THR A 182 6.79 -9.04 6.91
C THR A 182 5.71 -8.00 6.60
N PRO A 183 5.71 -6.80 7.22
CA PRO A 183 4.75 -5.74 6.92
C PRO A 183 4.74 -5.33 5.43
N PHE A 184 3.57 -4.92 4.93
CA PHE A 184 3.49 -4.17 3.68
C PHE A 184 3.88 -2.72 3.89
N ALA A 185 4.31 -2.05 2.82
CA ALA A 185 4.40 -0.59 2.84
C ALA A 185 3.00 0.05 3.05
N PRO A 186 2.91 1.15 3.80
CA PRO A 186 1.63 1.79 4.10
C PRO A 186 1.08 2.55 2.88
N GLY A 187 -0.22 2.41 2.62
CA GLY A 187 -0.91 3.14 1.55
C GLY A 187 -0.24 2.98 0.19
N ALA A 188 0.02 4.11 -0.46
CA ALA A 188 0.70 4.18 -1.76
C ALA A 188 2.21 4.43 -1.65
N ASN A 189 2.79 4.30 -0.46
CA ASN A 189 4.23 4.42 -0.29
C ASN A 189 4.98 3.35 -1.08
N PRO A 190 6.19 3.65 -1.57
CA PRO A 190 7.09 2.64 -2.12
C PRO A 190 7.35 1.50 -1.14
N SER A 191 7.66 0.31 -1.65
CA SER A 191 8.09 -0.83 -0.85
C SER A 191 9.37 -0.50 -0.08
N TYR A 192 9.54 -1.08 1.11
CA TYR A 192 10.71 -0.79 1.94
C TYR A 192 12.02 -1.07 1.19
N GLY A 193 12.89 -0.07 1.12
CA GLY A 193 14.17 -0.14 0.40
C GLY A 193 14.06 -0.06 -1.13
N ALA A 194 12.85 0.16 -1.69
CA ALA A 194 12.65 0.33 -3.13
C ALA A 194 13.08 1.71 -3.61
N GLU A 195 12.82 2.75 -2.81
CA GLU A 195 13.20 4.13 -3.12
C GLU A 195 14.73 4.31 -3.07
N GLN A 196 15.29 4.77 -4.16
CA GLN A 196 16.74 5.00 -4.31
C GLN A 196 17.05 6.40 -4.85
N ASN A 197 16.06 7.06 -5.45
CA ASN A 197 16.22 8.37 -6.11
C ASN A 197 15.73 9.55 -5.24
N GLY A 198 15.43 9.29 -3.95
CA GLY A 198 15.10 10.29 -2.96
C GLY A 198 13.65 10.76 -2.98
N LEU A 199 13.33 11.68 -2.05
CA LEU A 199 11.99 12.12 -1.74
C LEU A 199 11.19 12.62 -2.95
N LEU A 200 11.79 13.43 -3.81
CA LEU A 200 11.06 14.01 -4.96
C LEU A 200 10.66 12.94 -5.97
N ALA A 201 11.53 11.96 -6.24
CA ALA A 201 11.21 10.85 -7.11
C ALA A 201 10.08 9.97 -6.52
N SER A 202 10.11 9.74 -5.21
CA SER A 202 9.04 9.04 -4.49
C SER A 202 7.70 9.75 -4.62
N LEU A 203 7.68 11.06 -4.39
CA LEU A 203 6.49 11.89 -4.53
C LEU A 203 5.97 11.89 -5.98
N ASN A 204 6.86 12.03 -6.97
CA ASN A 204 6.48 12.01 -8.38
C ASN A 204 5.82 10.69 -8.77
N SER A 205 6.35 9.53 -8.36
CA SER A 205 5.72 8.25 -8.64
C SER A 205 4.30 8.17 -8.09
N VAL A 206 4.07 8.67 -6.87
CA VAL A 206 2.72 8.69 -6.27
C VAL A 206 1.82 9.70 -6.96
N ALA A 207 2.34 10.87 -7.35
CA ALA A 207 1.56 11.90 -8.04
C ALA A 207 1.06 11.48 -9.43
N LYS A 208 1.74 10.55 -10.11
CA LYS A 208 1.30 9.97 -11.39
C LYS A 208 0.04 9.11 -11.29
N LEU A 209 -0.32 8.66 -10.10
CA LEU A 209 -1.51 7.84 -9.92
C LEU A 209 -2.78 8.63 -10.26
N PRO A 210 -3.77 8.01 -10.93
CA PRO A 210 -4.99 8.70 -11.33
C PRO A 210 -5.94 8.93 -10.15
N TYR A 211 -5.77 10.01 -9.42
CA TYR A 211 -6.55 10.36 -8.23
C TYR A 211 -8.08 10.39 -8.48
N HIS A 212 -8.50 10.76 -9.70
CA HIS A 212 -9.91 10.77 -10.09
C HIS A 212 -10.55 9.36 -10.15
N TRP A 213 -9.75 8.29 -10.06
CA TRP A 213 -10.24 6.92 -9.95
C TRP A 213 -10.22 6.41 -8.52
N ALA A 214 -9.44 7.03 -7.65
CA ALA A 214 -9.35 6.68 -6.24
C ALA A 214 -10.04 7.75 -5.38
N LEU A 215 -11.37 7.86 -5.51
CA LEU A 215 -12.17 8.92 -4.90
C LEU A 215 -12.16 8.90 -3.36
N ASP A 216 -11.83 7.76 -2.75
CA ASP A 216 -11.66 7.64 -1.30
C ASP A 216 -10.24 7.97 -0.84
N GLY A 217 -9.35 8.35 -1.76
CA GLY A 217 -8.02 8.88 -1.49
C GLY A 217 -6.86 7.91 -1.73
N ILE A 218 -5.69 8.52 -1.94
CA ILE A 218 -4.41 7.83 -2.08
C ILE A 218 -3.51 8.34 -0.96
N SER A 219 -3.28 7.51 0.05
CA SER A 219 -2.47 7.88 1.21
C SER A 219 -0.98 7.80 0.87
N ASN A 220 -0.29 8.90 1.11
CA ASN A 220 1.16 8.98 1.07
C ASN A 220 1.65 9.56 2.41
N THR A 221 2.56 8.85 3.07
CA THR A 221 3.14 9.28 4.34
C THR A 221 4.65 9.34 4.19
N GLN A 222 5.22 10.52 4.40
CA GLN A 222 6.65 10.76 4.29
C GLN A 222 7.23 11.12 5.66
N THR A 223 8.36 10.50 6.00
CA THR A 223 9.15 10.91 7.17
C THR A 223 10.45 11.51 6.67
N ILE A 224 10.61 12.80 6.87
CA ILE A 224 11.71 13.59 6.33
C ILE A 224 12.68 13.93 7.46
N ASN A 225 13.98 13.69 7.23
CA ASN A 225 15.01 14.18 8.14
C ASN A 225 15.05 15.72 8.06
N PRO A 226 14.95 16.44 9.20
CA PRO A 226 15.03 17.90 9.21
C PRO A 226 16.23 18.49 8.46
N GLU A 227 17.38 17.82 8.49
CA GLU A 227 18.60 18.26 7.82
C GLU A 227 18.51 18.20 6.29
N ALA A 228 17.69 17.31 5.76
CA ALA A 228 17.42 17.22 4.32
C ALA A 228 16.58 18.41 3.79
N LEU A 229 15.89 19.13 4.68
CA LEU A 229 15.11 20.31 4.34
C LEU A 229 15.91 21.61 4.45
N GLY A 230 17.09 21.62 5.07
CA GLY A 230 17.92 22.82 5.21
C GLY A 230 18.56 22.99 6.59
N HIS A 231 19.36 24.03 6.73
CA HIS A 231 20.17 24.27 7.92
C HIS A 231 19.53 25.25 8.93
N SER A 232 18.59 26.09 8.48
CA SER A 232 17.84 27.00 9.34
C SER A 232 16.36 26.61 9.40
N GLU A 233 15.62 27.14 10.39
CA GLU A 233 14.20 26.89 10.54
C GLU A 233 13.39 27.48 9.37
N GLU A 234 13.77 28.67 8.93
CA GLU A 234 13.15 29.38 7.81
C GLU A 234 13.36 28.60 6.51
N GLU A 235 14.58 28.16 6.25
CA GLU A 235 14.94 27.37 5.07
C GLU A 235 14.18 26.04 5.04
N ARG A 236 14.08 25.36 6.18
CA ARG A 236 13.32 24.08 6.29
C ARG A 236 11.84 24.27 6.01
N LYS A 237 11.24 25.36 6.49
CA LYS A 237 9.83 25.69 6.22
C LYS A 237 9.61 25.98 4.74
N GLU A 238 10.46 26.82 4.15
CA GLU A 238 10.36 27.19 2.74
C GLU A 238 10.53 25.98 1.82
N ASN A 239 11.54 25.16 2.05
CA ASN A 239 11.77 23.97 1.25
C ASN A 239 10.67 22.93 1.41
N LEU A 240 10.11 22.75 2.62
CA LEU A 240 8.96 21.87 2.83
C LEU A 240 7.73 22.34 2.03
N VAL A 241 7.45 23.66 2.05
CA VAL A 241 6.34 24.23 1.27
C VAL A 241 6.55 24.00 -0.21
N GLN A 242 7.75 24.25 -0.74
CA GLN A 242 8.05 24.01 -2.16
C GLN A 242 7.89 22.54 -2.57
N VAL A 243 8.31 21.61 -1.72
CA VAL A 243 8.11 20.17 -1.95
C VAL A 243 6.62 19.82 -2.00
N MET A 244 5.84 20.35 -1.07
CA MET A 244 4.39 20.12 -1.02
C MET A 244 3.67 20.73 -2.22
N ASP A 245 4.00 21.98 -2.57
CA ASP A 245 3.43 22.66 -3.74
C ASP A 245 3.72 21.88 -5.02
N GLY A 246 4.97 21.47 -5.23
CA GLY A 246 5.34 20.68 -6.41
C GLY A 246 4.63 19.32 -6.49
N TYR A 247 4.31 18.70 -5.35
CA TYR A 247 3.54 17.47 -5.30
C TYR A 247 2.06 17.71 -5.63
N PHE A 248 1.45 18.75 -5.05
CA PHE A 248 0.03 19.06 -5.27
C PHE A 248 -0.23 19.64 -6.67
N ASP A 249 0.70 20.40 -7.23
CA ASP A 249 0.60 20.93 -8.59
C ASP A 249 0.54 19.83 -9.65
N GLN A 250 1.06 18.63 -9.36
CA GLN A 250 0.93 17.43 -10.20
C GLN A 250 -0.44 16.75 -10.10
N GLY A 251 -1.36 17.25 -9.28
CA GLY A 251 -2.70 16.71 -9.10
C GLY A 251 -2.86 15.76 -7.92
N ALA A 252 -1.81 15.50 -7.16
CA ALA A 252 -1.89 14.80 -5.89
C ALA A 252 -2.60 15.69 -4.85
N HIS A 253 -3.26 15.10 -3.85
CA HIS A 253 -3.99 15.90 -2.85
C HIS A 253 -4.01 15.28 -1.43
N HIS A 254 -3.11 14.32 -1.16
CA HIS A 254 -2.99 13.76 0.17
C HIS A 254 -1.51 13.45 0.49
N LEU A 255 -0.99 14.13 1.48
CA LEU A 255 0.36 13.92 1.98
C LEU A 255 0.38 14.08 3.52
N ASN A 256 0.82 13.03 4.22
CA ASN A 256 1.16 13.11 5.62
C ASN A 256 2.68 13.30 5.74
N VAL A 257 3.10 14.31 6.50
CA VAL A 257 4.52 14.60 6.70
C VAL A 257 4.88 14.48 8.17
N ASN A 258 5.89 13.67 8.45
CA ASN A 258 6.59 13.61 9.73
C ASN A 258 8.00 14.18 9.52
N VAL A 259 8.41 15.13 10.37
CA VAL A 259 9.74 15.74 10.30
C VAL A 259 10.48 15.38 11.59
N PHE A 260 11.18 14.24 11.56
CA PHE A 260 11.93 13.71 12.71
C PHE A 260 13.23 13.04 12.26
N GLY A 261 14.27 13.14 13.12
CA GLY A 261 15.45 12.29 12.99
C GLY A 261 15.16 10.87 13.45
N LYS A 262 15.82 9.90 12.84
CA LYS A 262 15.71 8.48 13.18
C LYS A 262 16.11 8.19 14.62
N GLU A 263 17.14 8.87 15.10
CA GLU A 263 17.66 8.73 16.46
C GLU A 263 16.56 9.01 17.50
N LYS A 264 15.72 10.02 17.24
CA LYS A 264 14.61 10.35 18.11
C LYS A 264 13.55 9.25 18.17
N LEU A 265 13.25 8.65 17.04
CA LEU A 265 12.28 7.53 16.96
C LEU A 265 12.83 6.29 17.69
N LEU A 266 14.11 5.96 17.49
CA LEU A 266 14.77 4.84 18.18
C LEU A 266 14.83 5.08 19.68
N ASP A 267 15.20 6.29 20.11
CA ASP A 267 15.26 6.62 21.54
C ASP A 267 13.86 6.57 22.18
N ALA A 268 12.84 7.08 21.51
CA ALA A 268 11.45 7.00 21.98
C ALA A 268 10.93 5.56 22.07
N MET A 269 11.39 4.66 21.18
CA MET A 269 11.02 3.25 21.21
C MET A 269 11.72 2.50 22.37
N GLU A 270 12.98 2.86 22.68
CA GLU A 270 13.77 2.22 23.72
C GLU A 270 13.51 2.80 25.11
N HIS A 271 13.11 4.07 25.18
CA HIS A 271 12.90 4.83 26.42
C HIS A 271 11.53 5.50 26.47
N PRO A 272 10.41 4.75 26.32
CA PRO A 272 9.06 5.31 26.29
C PRO A 272 8.66 6.02 27.60
N GLU A 273 9.38 5.80 28.70
CA GLU A 273 9.16 6.40 30.02
C GLU A 273 9.63 7.86 30.12
N LYS A 274 10.42 8.34 29.16
CA LYS A 274 10.88 9.74 29.19
C LYS A 274 9.70 10.69 29.00
N GLU A 275 9.64 11.75 29.82
CA GLU A 275 8.55 12.74 29.83
C GLU A 275 8.37 13.42 28.46
N GLU A 276 9.47 13.65 27.74
CA GLU A 276 9.45 14.25 26.39
C GLU A 276 8.72 13.40 25.36
N TYR A 277 8.56 12.07 25.56
CA TYR A 277 7.86 11.17 24.65
C TYR A 277 6.41 10.90 25.05
N ALA A 278 5.97 11.33 26.24
CA ALA A 278 4.60 11.12 26.72
C ALA A 278 3.50 11.65 25.75
N ASN A 279 3.82 12.69 24.98
CA ASN A 279 2.94 13.30 23.98
C ASN A 279 3.58 13.32 22.57
N PHE A 280 4.62 12.52 22.36
CA PHE A 280 5.27 12.44 21.06
C PHE A 280 4.33 11.73 20.06
N THR A 281 3.79 12.48 19.11
CA THR A 281 2.84 12.01 18.13
C THR A 281 3.47 11.93 16.74
N ILE A 282 3.03 10.95 15.97
CA ILE A 282 3.35 10.80 14.55
C ILE A 282 2.08 10.77 13.73
N ARG A 283 2.20 11.14 12.47
CA ARG A 283 1.14 10.98 11.48
C ARG A 283 1.20 9.56 10.88
N VAL A 284 0.05 8.89 10.92
CA VAL A 284 -0.15 7.61 10.25
C VAL A 284 -1.44 7.71 9.45
N SER A 285 -1.32 7.78 8.13
CA SER A 285 -2.44 7.73 7.17
C SER A 285 -3.69 8.51 7.59
N GLY A 286 -3.53 9.79 7.91
CA GLY A 286 -4.67 10.70 8.12
C GLY A 286 -4.91 11.16 9.55
N TYR A 287 -4.40 10.47 10.58
CA TYR A 287 -4.50 10.94 11.95
C TYR A 287 -3.19 10.77 12.74
N ALA A 288 -3.10 11.47 13.87
CA ALA A 288 -1.96 11.42 14.75
C ALA A 288 -2.17 10.37 15.85
N VAL A 289 -1.15 9.58 16.10
CA VAL A 289 -1.11 8.62 17.21
C VAL A 289 0.13 8.90 18.07
N LYS A 290 0.05 8.59 19.36
CA LYS A 290 1.24 8.62 20.20
C LYS A 290 2.18 7.48 19.76
N PHE A 291 3.42 7.79 19.47
CA PHE A 291 4.38 6.80 19.00
C PHE A 291 4.62 5.69 20.01
N ILE A 292 4.65 6.03 21.30
CA ILE A 292 4.86 5.07 22.40
C ILE A 292 3.68 4.11 22.61
N ASP A 293 2.47 4.46 22.14
CA ASP A 293 1.27 3.61 22.25
C ASP A 293 1.18 2.57 21.11
N LEU A 294 2.02 2.69 20.07
CA LEU A 294 2.11 1.72 19.00
C LEU A 294 2.79 0.42 19.46
N THR A 295 2.41 -0.69 18.85
CA THR A 295 3.15 -1.94 19.04
C THR A 295 4.59 -1.79 18.51
N ARG A 296 5.53 -2.56 19.05
CA ARG A 296 6.93 -2.53 18.59
C ARG A 296 7.06 -2.75 17.08
N GLU A 297 6.23 -3.60 16.52
CA GLU A 297 6.21 -3.86 15.07
C GLU A 297 5.75 -2.62 14.27
N GLN A 298 4.74 -1.92 14.76
CA GLN A 298 4.26 -0.67 14.16
C GLN A 298 5.29 0.47 14.32
N GLN A 299 5.98 0.55 15.46
CA GLN A 299 7.08 1.50 15.67
C GLN A 299 8.22 1.23 14.68
N MET A 300 8.58 -0.03 14.50
CA MET A 300 9.61 -0.43 13.52
C MET A 300 9.18 -0.13 12.09
N ASP A 301 7.90 -0.28 11.76
CA ASP A 301 7.33 0.10 10.47
C ASP A 301 7.55 1.58 10.19
N VAL A 302 7.19 2.46 11.14
CA VAL A 302 7.41 3.91 11.05
C VAL A 302 8.89 4.27 10.89
N ILE A 303 9.77 3.61 11.65
CA ILE A 303 11.22 3.83 11.57
C ILE A 303 11.75 3.37 10.20
N SER A 304 11.23 2.28 9.64
CA SER A 304 11.65 1.74 8.35
C SER A 304 11.27 2.65 7.18
N VAL A 305 10.10 3.28 7.22
CA VAL A 305 9.69 4.32 6.26
C VAL A 305 10.68 5.49 6.28
N SER A 306 11.12 5.91 7.47
CA SER A 306 12.11 6.98 7.64
C SER A 306 13.50 6.64 7.09
N TYR A 307 13.82 5.34 7.00
CA TYR A 307 15.15 4.88 6.56
C TYR A 307 15.35 4.95 5.05
N THR A 308 14.28 4.83 4.31
CA THR A 308 14.33 4.80 2.84
C THR A 308 14.79 6.14 2.28
N HIS A 309 14.42 7.23 2.94
CA HIS A 309 14.77 8.59 2.54
C HIS A 309 16.20 9.04 2.91
N LEU A 310 16.86 8.34 3.83
CA LEU A 310 18.22 8.70 4.28
C LEU A 310 19.34 8.15 3.39
N ARG A 311 19.11 7.04 2.68
CA ARG A 311 20.12 6.42 1.81
C ARG A 311 20.38 7.18 0.50
N ALA A 312 19.50 8.06 0.09
CA ALA A 312 19.65 8.84 -1.14
C ALA A 312 20.63 10.02 -1.00
N HIS A 313 21.20 10.23 0.18
CA HIS A 313 22.12 11.36 0.48
C HIS A 313 23.50 10.91 1.01
N GLU A 314 23.81 9.62 1.07
CA GLU A 314 25.16 9.06 1.22
C GLU A 314 25.72 8.61 -0.16
#